data_e7f222bf4824ff61f8b5c6df479b677e
#
_entry.id   e7f222bf4824ff61f8b5c6df479b677e
#
_cell.length_a   1.000
_cell.length_b   1.000
_cell.length_c   1.000
_cell.angle_alpha   90.00
_cell.angle_beta   90.00
_cell.angle_gamma   90.00
#
_symmetry.space_group_name_H-M   'P 1'
#
loop_
_entity.id
_entity.type
_entity.pdbx_description
1 polymer ?
#
loop_
_entity_poly.entity_id
_entity_poly.type
_entity_poly.pdbx_seq_one_letter_code
_entity_poly.pdbx_strand_id
1 'polypeptide(L)'
;IGRADGGNHDGHARRRAQGLVSRDDASRLIVFCNNSGPAFIIGAAGVGVFGSASAGFFLYAVHILAALIFGVIICPKAPCDICYDEDIFSPVSFSAAFTASVKRAADSMIGVCAFVVAFSAINGVLDAMDITRSIAGELSYMLGAELSWCAALLAGILELGNGIGSMTGLAISPINLALAAFILSWGGLSVHFQTFSMIAGTDIKTARYMIGRFLTALIAAALALLGAAAIF
;
A
#
# COMPACT_ATOMS: atom_id res chain seq x y z
N ILE A 1 26.27 2.73 30.49
CA ILE A 1 25.68 1.41 30.15
C ILE A 1 24.74 1.70 28.99
N GLY A 2 25.20 1.39 27.76
CA GLY A 2 24.56 1.73 26.51
C GLY A 2 23.25 0.98 26.32
N ARG A 3 22.18 1.75 26.09
CA ARG A 3 20.92 1.24 25.55
C ARG A 3 21.13 1.01 24.07
N ALA A 4 21.08 -0.24 23.63
CA ALA A 4 21.09 -0.59 22.23
C ALA A 4 19.79 -0.05 21.61
N ASP A 5 19.90 1.03 20.82
CA ASP A 5 18.83 1.55 20.01
C ASP A 5 18.54 0.56 18.90
N GLY A 6 17.50 -0.27 19.08
CA GLY A 6 16.88 -1.04 18.02
C GLY A 6 16.47 -0.09 16.89
N GLY A 7 16.92 -0.39 15.67
CA GLY A 7 16.82 0.45 14.50
C GLY A 7 15.40 0.98 14.27
N ASN A 8 15.28 2.29 14.33
CA ASN A 8 14.04 3.02 14.17
C ASN A 8 13.76 3.17 12.67
N HIS A 9 12.89 2.32 12.13
CA HIS A 9 12.65 2.20 10.68
C HIS A 9 11.68 3.23 10.11
N ASP A 10 11.03 4.02 10.96
CA ASP A 10 9.99 4.92 10.50
C ASP A 10 10.38 6.39 10.76
N GLY A 11 10.62 7.14 9.68
CA GLY A 11 10.95 8.55 9.75
C GLY A 11 9.85 9.39 10.42
N HIS A 12 8.59 9.00 10.30
CA HIS A 12 7.46 9.71 10.90
C HIS A 12 7.32 9.39 12.39
N ALA A 13 7.47 8.12 12.78
CA ALA A 13 7.50 7.72 14.18
C ALA A 13 8.68 8.38 14.91
N ARG A 14 9.84 8.45 14.27
CA ARG A 14 11.03 9.12 14.82
C ARG A 14 10.84 10.63 14.95
N ARG A 15 10.30 11.31 13.92
CA ARG A 15 10.00 12.75 13.95
C ARG A 15 9.00 13.07 15.06
N ARG A 16 8.04 12.20 15.30
CA ARG A 16 7.11 12.34 16.38
C ARG A 16 7.75 12.14 17.76
N ALA A 17 8.62 11.14 17.92
CA ALA A 17 9.38 10.94 19.15
C ALA A 17 10.26 12.16 19.48
N GLN A 18 10.62 12.95 18.46
CA GLN A 18 11.34 14.21 18.57
C GLN A 18 10.43 15.45 18.69
N GLY A 19 9.10 15.28 18.75
CA GLY A 19 8.15 16.40 18.87
C GLY A 19 7.91 17.19 17.58
N LEU A 20 8.44 16.75 16.42
CA LEU A 20 8.40 17.47 15.15
C LEU A 20 7.07 17.36 14.39
N VAL A 21 6.28 16.33 14.66
CA VAL A 21 5.00 16.07 13.98
C VAL A 21 3.95 15.68 15.00
N SER A 22 2.77 16.29 14.91
CA SER A 22 1.66 15.92 15.78
C SER A 22 1.19 14.48 15.49
N ARG A 23 0.53 13.85 16.47
CA ARG A 23 -0.06 12.51 16.32
C ARG A 23 -1.04 12.42 15.16
N ASP A 24 -1.86 13.44 15.00
CA ASP A 24 -2.89 13.46 13.96
C ASP A 24 -2.26 13.64 12.57
N ASP A 25 -1.21 14.44 12.46
CA ASP A 25 -0.47 14.62 11.20
C ASP A 25 0.32 13.37 10.83
N ALA A 26 0.98 12.71 11.79
CA ALA A 26 1.64 11.43 11.55
C ALA A 26 0.64 10.37 11.06
N SER A 27 -0.57 10.32 11.67
CA SER A 27 -1.64 9.40 11.26
C SER A 27 -2.18 9.66 9.86
N ARG A 28 -2.21 10.93 9.41
CA ARG A 28 -2.59 11.32 8.04
C ARG A 28 -1.49 10.99 7.04
N LEU A 29 -0.25 11.38 7.35
CA LEU A 29 0.90 11.18 6.49
C LEU A 29 1.13 9.70 6.16
N ILE A 30 0.93 8.79 7.12
CA ILE A 30 1.15 7.36 6.88
C ILE A 30 0.15 6.77 5.87
N VAL A 31 -1.09 7.28 5.83
CA VAL A 31 -2.07 6.87 4.81
C VAL A 31 -1.66 7.38 3.43
N PHE A 32 -1.25 8.64 3.35
CA PHE A 32 -0.91 9.31 2.10
C PHE A 32 0.42 8.81 1.51
N CYS A 33 1.44 8.55 2.35
CA CYS A 33 2.78 8.20 1.89
C CYS A 33 2.99 6.71 1.61
N ASN A 34 2.10 5.83 2.06
CA ASN A 34 2.25 4.38 1.86
C ASN A 34 1.70 3.95 0.50
N ASN A 35 2.49 4.19 -0.56
CA ASN A 35 2.09 3.92 -1.94
C ASN A 35 2.95 2.82 -2.57
N SER A 36 2.34 2.04 -3.46
CA SER A 36 3.05 1.05 -4.27
C SER A 36 3.99 1.72 -5.27
N GLY A 37 5.18 1.15 -5.43
CA GLY A 37 6.21 1.71 -6.30
C GLY A 37 5.89 1.57 -7.79
N PRO A 38 6.42 2.49 -8.64
CA PRO A 38 6.17 2.47 -10.08
C PRO A 38 6.66 1.17 -10.75
N ALA A 39 7.75 0.58 -10.28
CA ALA A 39 8.28 -0.68 -10.81
C ALA A 39 7.28 -1.84 -10.66
N PHE A 40 6.55 -1.91 -9.55
CA PHE A 40 5.52 -2.92 -9.35
C PHE A 40 4.28 -2.63 -10.20
N ILE A 41 3.77 -1.40 -10.18
CA ILE A 41 2.52 -1.08 -10.87
C ILE A 41 2.71 -1.13 -12.39
N ILE A 42 3.78 -0.51 -12.93
CA ILE A 42 4.01 -0.46 -14.37
C ILE A 42 4.57 -1.80 -14.86
N GLY A 43 5.57 -2.33 -14.15
CA GLY A 43 6.26 -3.56 -14.57
C GLY A 43 5.45 -4.81 -14.30
N ALA A 44 5.14 -5.10 -13.03
CA ALA A 44 4.46 -6.35 -12.69
C ALA A 44 2.97 -6.33 -13.09
N ALA A 45 2.21 -5.32 -12.69
CA ALA A 45 0.79 -5.27 -13.00
C ALA A 45 0.55 -4.93 -14.47
N GLY A 46 1.12 -3.82 -14.99
CA GLY A 46 0.88 -3.38 -16.36
C GLY A 46 1.43 -4.35 -17.40
N VAL A 47 2.75 -4.54 -17.41
CA VAL A 47 3.40 -5.37 -18.43
C VAL A 47 3.25 -6.87 -18.11
N GLY A 48 3.47 -7.28 -16.86
CA GLY A 48 3.46 -8.69 -16.47
C GLY A 48 2.07 -9.32 -16.52
N VAL A 49 1.05 -8.64 -15.99
CA VAL A 49 -0.31 -9.18 -15.87
C VAL A 49 -1.18 -8.81 -17.08
N PHE A 50 -1.23 -7.53 -17.44
CA PHE A 50 -2.07 -7.05 -18.55
C PHE A 50 -1.37 -7.05 -19.91
N GLY A 51 -0.08 -7.36 -19.99
CA GLY A 51 0.70 -7.32 -21.24
C GLY A 51 0.81 -5.92 -21.85
N SER A 52 0.56 -4.86 -21.08
CA SER A 52 0.43 -3.49 -21.59
C SER A 52 1.11 -2.45 -20.69
N ALA A 53 2.15 -1.81 -21.21
CA ALA A 53 2.79 -0.70 -20.52
C ALA A 53 1.84 0.50 -20.35
N SER A 54 0.97 0.76 -21.32
CA SER A 54 -0.03 1.85 -21.24
C SER A 54 -1.02 1.64 -20.10
N ALA A 55 -1.51 0.40 -19.93
CA ALA A 55 -2.33 0.05 -18.78
C ALA A 55 -1.57 0.24 -17.44
N GLY A 56 -0.29 -0.10 -17.42
CA GLY A 56 0.57 0.11 -16.25
C GLY A 56 0.76 1.59 -15.91
N PHE A 57 1.04 2.44 -16.90
CA PHE A 57 1.12 3.89 -16.69
C PHE A 57 -0.22 4.49 -16.26
N PHE A 58 -1.31 4.04 -16.85
CA PHE A 58 -2.65 4.45 -16.45
C PHE A 58 -2.94 4.09 -14.98
N LEU A 59 -2.71 2.84 -14.58
CA LEU A 59 -2.89 2.40 -13.19
C LEU A 59 -2.01 3.20 -12.22
N TYR A 60 -0.77 3.50 -12.61
CA TYR A 60 0.13 4.31 -11.78
C TYR A 60 -0.37 5.75 -11.62
N ALA A 61 -0.81 6.37 -12.71
CA ALA A 61 -1.38 7.72 -12.67
C ALA A 61 -2.64 7.76 -11.77
N VAL A 62 -3.54 6.80 -11.91
CA VAL A 62 -4.74 6.64 -11.08
C VAL A 62 -4.37 6.46 -9.61
N HIS A 63 -3.38 5.61 -9.32
CA HIS A 63 -2.92 5.34 -7.97
C HIS A 63 -2.40 6.61 -7.26
N ILE A 64 -1.53 7.36 -7.95
CA ILE A 64 -1.00 8.63 -7.43
C ILE A 64 -2.11 9.67 -7.27
N LEU A 65 -3.00 9.79 -8.28
CA LEU A 65 -4.10 10.74 -8.23
C LEU A 65 -5.07 10.45 -7.07
N ALA A 66 -5.38 9.18 -6.83
CA ALA A 66 -6.21 8.77 -5.70
C ALA A 66 -5.58 9.14 -4.36
N ALA A 67 -4.27 8.91 -4.21
CA ALA A 67 -3.52 9.29 -3.00
C ALA A 67 -3.53 10.81 -2.80
N LEU A 68 -3.34 11.60 -3.86
CA LEU A 68 -3.38 13.07 -3.81
C LEU A 68 -4.77 13.59 -3.44
N ILE A 69 -5.83 13.07 -4.07
CA ILE A 69 -7.22 13.45 -3.78
C ILE A 69 -7.53 13.15 -2.31
N PHE A 70 -7.21 11.95 -1.84
CA PHE A 70 -7.44 11.60 -0.45
C PHE A 70 -6.60 12.47 0.50
N GLY A 71 -5.33 12.74 0.16
CA GLY A 71 -4.45 13.63 0.92
C GLY A 71 -5.05 15.04 1.10
N VAL A 72 -5.64 15.61 0.04
CA VAL A 72 -6.33 16.90 0.09
C VAL A 72 -7.58 16.82 0.97
N ILE A 73 -8.36 15.74 0.87
CA ILE A 73 -9.59 15.55 1.68
C ILE A 73 -9.27 15.51 3.18
N ILE A 74 -8.17 14.85 3.57
CA ILE A 74 -7.79 14.70 4.98
C ILE A 74 -6.90 15.83 5.50
N CYS A 75 -6.51 16.78 4.63
CA CYS A 75 -5.69 17.91 5.01
C CYS A 75 -6.39 18.78 6.08
N PRO A 76 -5.73 19.15 7.18
CA PRO A 76 -6.32 20.04 8.18
C PRO A 76 -6.54 21.44 7.59
N LYS A 77 -7.67 22.06 7.96
CA LYS A 77 -7.98 23.44 7.56
C LYS A 77 -7.16 24.51 8.32
N ALA A 78 -6.51 24.13 9.42
CA ALA A 78 -5.68 25.02 10.21
C ALA A 78 -4.20 24.85 9.85
N PRO A 79 -3.38 25.91 9.88
CA PRO A 79 -1.94 25.80 9.73
C PRO A 79 -1.36 24.86 10.77
N CYS A 80 -0.50 23.96 10.33
CA CYS A 80 0.31 23.16 11.25
C CYS A 80 1.39 24.07 11.83
N ASP A 81 1.44 24.23 13.15
CA ASP A 81 2.58 24.87 13.81
C ASP A 81 3.78 23.93 13.67
N ILE A 82 4.56 24.14 12.62
CA ILE A 82 5.82 23.43 12.42
C ILE A 82 6.82 24.05 13.38
N CYS A 83 7.06 23.44 14.52
CA CYS A 83 8.18 23.78 15.37
C CYS A 83 9.47 23.35 14.65
N TYR A 84 10.17 24.29 14.06
CA TYR A 84 11.55 24.10 13.61
C TYR A 84 12.45 24.14 14.83
N ASP A 85 12.94 22.99 15.26
CA ASP A 85 14.03 22.90 16.21
C ASP A 85 15.33 22.84 15.39
N GLU A 86 16.08 23.94 15.37
CA GLU A 86 17.32 24.06 14.58
C GLU A 86 18.43 23.10 15.04
N ASP A 87 18.33 22.57 16.26
CA ASP A 87 19.32 21.66 16.84
C ASP A 87 19.25 20.21 16.35
N ILE A 88 18.31 19.90 15.47
CA ILE A 88 18.09 18.51 14.98
C ILE A 88 19.08 18.09 13.90
N PHE A 89 19.72 19.02 13.23
CA PHE A 89 20.70 18.76 12.18
C PHE A 89 22.12 18.62 12.75
N SER A 90 22.40 17.48 13.39
CA SER A 90 23.79 17.10 13.63
C SER A 90 24.46 16.79 12.29
N PRO A 91 25.59 17.40 11.95
CA PRO A 91 26.32 17.10 10.72
C PRO A 91 26.80 15.65 10.75
N VAL A 92 26.21 14.81 9.93
CA VAL A 92 26.62 13.41 9.76
C VAL A 92 27.48 13.34 8.50
N SER A 93 28.62 12.62 8.57
CA SER A 93 29.44 12.41 7.36
C SER A 93 28.64 11.65 6.29
N PHE A 94 28.85 12.00 5.01
CA PHE A 94 28.18 11.33 3.88
C PHE A 94 28.35 9.80 3.93
N SER A 95 29.56 9.33 4.23
CA SER A 95 29.85 7.89 4.33
C SER A 95 29.00 7.20 5.41
N ALA A 96 28.87 7.80 6.59
CA ALA A 96 28.05 7.25 7.67
C ALA A 96 26.56 7.28 7.32
N ALA A 97 26.08 8.38 6.73
CA ALA A 97 24.69 8.50 6.29
C ALA A 97 24.35 7.49 5.19
N PHE A 98 25.22 7.31 4.20
CA PHE A 98 25.06 6.34 3.12
C PHE A 98 25.01 4.91 3.66
N THR A 99 26.00 4.51 4.47
CA THR A 99 26.04 3.17 5.06
C THR A 99 24.81 2.87 5.91
N ALA A 100 24.38 3.83 6.74
CA ALA A 100 23.18 3.68 7.55
C ALA A 100 21.91 3.57 6.69
N SER A 101 21.83 4.31 5.58
CA SER A 101 20.69 4.25 4.66
C SER A 101 20.60 2.90 3.94
N VAL A 102 21.72 2.36 3.46
CA VAL A 102 21.78 1.03 2.83
C VAL A 102 21.36 -0.07 3.81
N LYS A 103 21.87 -0.02 5.04
CA LYS A 103 21.50 -0.97 6.09
C LYS A 103 20.00 -0.94 6.38
N ARG A 104 19.43 0.25 6.58
CA ARG A 104 18.00 0.43 6.84
C ARG A 104 17.14 -0.06 5.66
N ALA A 105 17.58 0.21 4.42
CA ALA A 105 16.88 -0.28 3.24
C ALA A 105 16.87 -1.81 3.19
N ALA A 106 18.00 -2.47 3.48
CA ALA A 106 18.09 -3.93 3.53
C ALA A 106 17.16 -4.53 4.61
N ASP A 107 17.20 -3.98 5.83
CA ASP A 107 16.33 -4.43 6.93
C ASP A 107 14.84 -4.26 6.57
N SER A 108 14.47 -3.13 5.96
CA SER A 108 13.11 -2.89 5.48
C SER A 108 12.69 -3.88 4.41
N MET A 109 13.56 -4.18 3.44
CA MET A 109 13.27 -5.15 2.38
C MET A 109 13.05 -6.56 2.92
N ILE A 110 13.85 -6.99 3.90
CA ILE A 110 13.67 -8.29 4.58
C ILE A 110 12.29 -8.33 5.27
N GLY A 111 11.91 -7.27 5.95
CA GLY A 111 10.59 -7.15 6.57
C GLY A 111 9.45 -7.25 5.55
N VAL A 112 9.55 -6.55 4.43
CA VAL A 112 8.57 -6.65 3.31
C VAL A 112 8.47 -8.10 2.84
N CYS A 113 9.60 -8.74 2.52
CA CYS A 113 9.62 -10.12 2.04
C CYS A 113 8.98 -11.08 3.04
N ALA A 114 9.23 -10.92 4.33
CA ALA A 114 8.66 -11.78 5.37
C ALA A 114 7.12 -11.72 5.40
N PHE A 115 6.53 -10.52 5.34
CA PHE A 115 5.08 -10.38 5.30
C PHE A 115 4.48 -10.88 3.99
N VAL A 116 5.10 -10.60 2.84
CA VAL A 116 4.65 -11.13 1.54
C VAL A 116 4.63 -12.65 1.55
N VAL A 117 5.72 -13.30 1.99
CA VAL A 117 5.81 -14.77 2.07
C VAL A 117 4.77 -15.34 3.02
N ALA A 118 4.60 -14.75 4.21
CA ALA A 118 3.62 -15.22 5.18
C ALA A 118 2.18 -15.16 4.64
N PHE A 119 1.79 -14.03 4.06
CA PHE A 119 0.43 -13.87 3.51
C PHE A 119 0.23 -14.63 2.19
N SER A 120 1.26 -14.82 1.38
CA SER A 120 1.21 -15.72 0.21
C SER A 120 1.03 -17.17 0.64
N ALA A 121 1.69 -17.60 1.72
CA ALA A 121 1.49 -18.94 2.27
C ALA A 121 0.06 -19.12 2.79
N ILE A 122 -0.52 -18.11 3.46
CA ILE A 122 -1.93 -18.12 3.88
C ILE A 122 -2.85 -18.26 2.65
N ASN A 123 -2.65 -17.45 1.60
CA ASN A 123 -3.40 -17.58 0.36
C ASN A 123 -3.31 -19.00 -0.20
N GLY A 124 -2.09 -19.56 -0.29
CA GLY A 124 -1.86 -20.92 -0.79
C GLY A 124 -2.58 -21.99 0.02
N VAL A 125 -2.64 -21.87 1.34
CA VAL A 125 -3.39 -22.79 2.20
C VAL A 125 -4.89 -22.66 1.97
N LEU A 126 -5.42 -21.44 1.90
CA LEU A 126 -6.85 -21.21 1.63
C LEU A 126 -7.27 -21.75 0.28
N ASP A 127 -6.41 -21.62 -0.75
CA ASP A 127 -6.64 -22.18 -2.07
C ASP A 127 -6.58 -23.70 -2.06
N ALA A 128 -5.61 -24.31 -1.39
CA ALA A 128 -5.49 -25.77 -1.26
C ALA A 128 -6.66 -26.42 -0.50
N MET A 129 -7.33 -25.65 0.35
CA MET A 129 -8.53 -26.06 1.08
C MET A 129 -9.84 -25.72 0.34
N ASP A 130 -9.77 -25.20 -0.90
CA ASP A 130 -10.92 -24.70 -1.68
C ASP A 130 -11.74 -23.59 -0.98
N ILE A 131 -11.21 -22.97 0.06
CA ILE A 131 -11.90 -21.91 0.82
C ILE A 131 -12.05 -20.67 -0.03
N THR A 132 -10.97 -20.20 -0.67
CA THR A 132 -11.00 -19.04 -1.56
C THR A 132 -12.03 -19.24 -2.67
N ARG A 133 -12.04 -20.41 -3.31
CA ARG A 133 -12.96 -20.74 -4.39
C ARG A 133 -14.41 -20.77 -3.92
N SER A 134 -14.69 -21.34 -2.75
CA SER A 134 -16.03 -21.39 -2.17
C SER A 134 -16.57 -20.00 -1.88
N ILE A 135 -15.78 -19.14 -1.20
CA ILE A 135 -16.17 -17.77 -0.89
C ILE A 135 -16.32 -16.95 -2.17
N ALA A 136 -15.39 -17.10 -3.14
CA ALA A 136 -15.47 -16.44 -4.43
C ALA A 136 -16.73 -16.86 -5.21
N GLY A 137 -17.15 -18.12 -5.11
CA GLY A 137 -18.36 -18.63 -5.72
C GLY A 137 -19.63 -17.97 -5.16
N GLU A 138 -19.75 -17.89 -3.85
CA GLU A 138 -20.87 -17.19 -3.21
C GLU A 138 -20.89 -15.69 -3.57
N LEU A 139 -19.71 -15.04 -3.56
CA LEU A 139 -19.58 -13.64 -3.93
C LEU A 139 -19.93 -13.40 -5.40
N SER A 140 -19.48 -14.30 -6.29
CA SER A 140 -19.82 -14.29 -7.72
C SER A 140 -21.34 -14.40 -7.94
N TYR A 141 -21.99 -15.31 -7.22
CA TYR A 141 -23.44 -15.47 -7.28
C TYR A 141 -24.19 -14.23 -6.79
N MET A 142 -23.74 -13.63 -5.66
CA MET A 142 -24.37 -12.44 -5.07
C MET A 142 -24.22 -11.19 -5.92
N LEU A 143 -23.04 -11.01 -6.54
CA LEU A 143 -22.69 -9.79 -7.30
C LEU A 143 -22.98 -9.93 -8.80
N GLY A 144 -23.27 -11.13 -9.33
CA GLY A 144 -23.32 -11.38 -10.76
C GLY A 144 -21.98 -11.14 -11.47
N ALA A 145 -20.86 -11.29 -10.76
CA ALA A 145 -19.51 -11.06 -11.26
C ALA A 145 -18.82 -12.38 -11.63
N GLU A 146 -17.76 -12.31 -12.43
CA GLU A 146 -16.97 -13.50 -12.78
C GLU A 146 -16.27 -14.09 -11.55
N LEU A 147 -16.21 -15.43 -11.48
CA LEU A 147 -15.55 -16.15 -10.38
C LEU A 147 -14.07 -15.76 -10.25
N SER A 148 -13.37 -15.64 -11.38
CA SER A 148 -11.96 -15.20 -11.45
C SER A 148 -11.75 -13.80 -10.85
N TRP A 149 -12.69 -12.89 -11.10
CA TRP A 149 -12.68 -11.54 -10.55
C TRP A 149 -12.83 -11.55 -9.02
N CYS A 150 -13.80 -12.34 -8.53
CA CYS A 150 -14.02 -12.49 -7.09
C CYS A 150 -12.84 -13.16 -6.38
N ALA A 151 -12.24 -14.18 -7.00
CA ALA A 151 -11.05 -14.84 -6.47
C ALA A 151 -9.84 -13.88 -6.40
N ALA A 152 -9.60 -13.08 -7.44
CA ALA A 152 -8.54 -12.08 -7.47
C ALA A 152 -8.74 -10.99 -6.40
N LEU A 153 -9.99 -10.56 -6.16
CA LEU A 153 -10.33 -9.62 -5.09
C LEU A 153 -9.98 -10.21 -3.72
N LEU A 154 -10.39 -11.45 -3.43
CA LEU A 154 -10.12 -12.12 -2.15
C LEU A 154 -8.61 -12.31 -1.92
N ALA A 155 -7.90 -12.79 -2.93
CA ALA A 155 -6.45 -12.93 -2.86
C ALA A 155 -5.77 -11.57 -2.62
N GLY A 156 -6.23 -10.51 -3.29
CA GLY A 156 -5.69 -9.15 -3.18
C GLY A 156 -6.03 -8.47 -1.85
N ILE A 157 -7.12 -8.83 -1.20
CA ILE A 157 -7.42 -8.38 0.17
C ILE A 157 -6.34 -8.89 1.14
N LEU A 158 -5.86 -10.11 0.96
CA LEU A 158 -4.83 -10.70 1.79
C LEU A 158 -3.42 -10.24 1.39
N GLU A 159 -3.09 -10.36 0.10
CA GLU A 159 -1.75 -10.06 -0.39
C GLU A 159 -1.82 -9.45 -1.81
N LEU A 160 -1.20 -8.28 -1.95
CA LEU A 160 -1.20 -7.46 -3.15
C LEU A 160 -0.71 -8.20 -4.40
N GLY A 161 0.42 -8.90 -4.29
CA GLY A 161 1.05 -9.61 -5.41
C GLY A 161 0.21 -10.76 -5.92
N ASN A 162 -0.36 -11.55 -5.00
CA ASN A 162 -1.24 -12.67 -5.33
C ASN A 162 -2.53 -12.18 -5.98
N GLY A 163 -3.12 -11.09 -5.46
CA GLY A 163 -4.33 -10.51 -6.07
C GLY A 163 -4.09 -10.03 -7.49
N ILE A 164 -3.02 -9.27 -7.73
CA ILE A 164 -2.65 -8.81 -9.07
C ILE A 164 -2.27 -10.00 -9.96
N GLY A 165 -1.49 -10.96 -9.45
CA GLY A 165 -1.11 -12.17 -10.19
C GLY A 165 -2.30 -13.01 -10.63
N SER A 166 -3.34 -13.12 -9.79
CA SER A 166 -4.60 -13.84 -10.12
C SER A 166 -5.40 -13.19 -11.25
N MET A 167 -5.09 -11.96 -11.61
CA MET A 167 -5.70 -11.26 -12.76
C MET A 167 -5.03 -11.59 -14.10
N THR A 168 -3.97 -12.42 -14.12
CA THR A 168 -3.28 -12.81 -15.35
C THR A 168 -4.26 -13.49 -16.30
N GLY A 169 -4.31 -13.01 -17.56
CA GLY A 169 -5.22 -13.51 -18.57
C GLY A 169 -6.59 -12.81 -18.62
N LEU A 170 -6.90 -11.93 -17.67
CA LEU A 170 -8.07 -11.07 -17.79
C LEU A 170 -7.83 -9.97 -18.82
N ALA A 171 -8.85 -9.70 -19.63
CA ALA A 171 -8.79 -8.65 -20.63
C ALA A 171 -8.61 -7.25 -19.99
N ILE A 172 -7.97 -6.34 -20.71
CA ILE A 172 -7.98 -4.91 -20.36
C ILE A 172 -9.41 -4.40 -20.54
N SER A 173 -10.07 -4.12 -19.45
CA SER A 173 -11.43 -3.58 -19.42
C SER A 173 -11.57 -2.61 -18.24
N PRO A 174 -12.52 -1.66 -18.29
CA PRO A 174 -12.74 -0.72 -17.19
C PRO A 174 -12.93 -1.39 -15.84
N ILE A 175 -13.66 -2.51 -15.78
CA ILE A 175 -13.92 -3.22 -14.52
C ILE A 175 -12.68 -3.94 -13.99
N ASN A 176 -11.88 -4.55 -14.86
CA ASN A 176 -10.65 -5.23 -14.47
C ASN A 176 -9.57 -4.24 -14.05
N LEU A 177 -9.45 -3.09 -14.74
CA LEU A 177 -8.55 -2.02 -14.33
C LEU A 177 -9.01 -1.38 -13.01
N ALA A 178 -10.32 -1.26 -12.76
CA ALA A 178 -10.84 -0.79 -11.48
C ALA A 178 -10.51 -1.75 -10.33
N LEU A 179 -10.63 -3.08 -10.56
CA LEU A 179 -10.22 -4.08 -9.59
C LEU A 179 -8.72 -3.99 -9.29
N ALA A 180 -7.89 -3.91 -10.34
CA ALA A 180 -6.45 -3.76 -10.17
C ALA A 180 -6.10 -2.47 -9.39
N ALA A 181 -6.72 -1.34 -9.72
CA ALA A 181 -6.52 -0.08 -9.02
C ALA A 181 -6.94 -0.17 -7.54
N PHE A 182 -8.05 -0.87 -7.26
CA PHE A 182 -8.47 -1.14 -5.88
C PHE A 182 -7.42 -1.94 -5.13
N ILE A 183 -7.00 -3.08 -5.65
CA ILE A 183 -6.02 -3.98 -5.03
C ILE A 183 -4.69 -3.25 -4.80
N LEU A 184 -4.20 -2.53 -5.81
CA LEU A 184 -2.96 -1.75 -5.74
C LEU A 184 -3.00 -0.66 -4.66
N SER A 185 -4.15 0.01 -4.51
CA SER A 185 -4.31 1.09 -3.54
C SER A 185 -4.67 0.59 -2.15
N TRP A 186 -5.35 -0.54 -2.02
CA TRP A 186 -5.56 -1.23 -0.75
C TRP A 186 -4.24 -1.76 -0.19
N GLY A 187 -3.45 -2.43 -1.00
CA GLY A 187 -2.14 -2.96 -0.65
C GLY A 187 -2.15 -4.36 -0.01
N GLY A 188 -3.31 -4.89 0.36
CA GLY A 188 -3.45 -6.16 1.05
C GLY A 188 -3.13 -6.09 2.55
N LEU A 189 -3.60 -7.09 3.31
CA LEU A 189 -3.29 -7.20 4.73
C LEU A 189 -1.79 -7.34 4.98
N SER A 190 -1.02 -7.95 4.06
CA SER A 190 0.44 -8.05 4.15
C SER A 190 1.09 -6.68 4.36
N VAL A 191 0.72 -5.67 3.55
CA VAL A 191 1.23 -4.30 3.67
C VAL A 191 0.70 -3.61 4.94
N HIS A 192 -0.53 -3.90 5.34
CA HIS A 192 -1.07 -3.33 6.59
C HIS A 192 -0.31 -3.84 7.81
N PHE A 193 -0.07 -5.15 7.92
CA PHE A 193 0.70 -5.72 9.03
C PHE A 193 2.17 -5.26 9.01
N GLN A 194 2.77 -5.11 7.83
CA GLN A 194 4.08 -4.47 7.71
C GLN A 194 4.05 -3.04 8.28
N THR A 195 3.05 -2.25 7.90
CA THR A 195 2.90 -0.88 8.43
C THR A 195 2.66 -0.89 9.94
N PHE A 196 1.85 -1.82 10.46
CA PHE A 196 1.62 -1.96 11.90
C PHE A 196 2.91 -2.28 12.65
N SER A 197 3.79 -3.12 12.09
CA SER A 197 5.09 -3.40 12.69
C SER A 197 5.99 -2.17 12.78
N MET A 198 5.91 -1.27 11.78
CA MET A 198 6.69 -0.03 11.74
C MET A 198 6.18 1.03 12.75
N ILE A 199 4.87 1.06 13.01
CA ILE A 199 4.27 2.00 13.97
C ILE A 199 4.07 1.40 15.37
N ALA A 200 4.50 0.15 15.56
CA ALA A 200 4.44 -0.51 16.86
C ALA A 200 5.18 0.32 17.93
N GLY A 201 4.55 0.49 19.09
CA GLY A 201 5.08 1.33 20.16
C GLY A 201 4.83 2.84 19.99
N THR A 202 4.17 3.26 18.91
CA THR A 202 3.64 4.62 18.77
C THR A 202 2.17 4.67 19.16
N ASP A 203 1.64 5.87 19.39
CA ASP A 203 0.21 6.07 19.67
C ASP A 203 -0.62 6.35 18.39
N ILE A 204 -0.09 6.02 17.19
CA ILE A 204 -0.79 6.10 15.92
C ILE A 204 -1.88 5.04 15.86
N LYS A 205 -3.12 5.44 15.56
CA LYS A 205 -4.28 4.53 15.51
C LYS A 205 -4.32 3.77 14.19
N THR A 206 -4.09 2.46 14.24
CA THR A 206 -4.14 1.54 13.10
C THR A 206 -5.48 1.58 12.35
N ALA A 207 -6.60 1.73 13.09
CA ALA A 207 -7.93 1.82 12.48
C ALA A 207 -8.08 3.02 11.53
N ARG A 208 -7.54 4.20 11.88
CA ARG A 208 -7.55 5.37 10.99
C ARG A 208 -6.78 5.10 9.70
N TYR A 209 -5.63 4.44 9.82
CA TYR A 209 -4.83 4.04 8.67
C TYR A 209 -5.60 3.09 7.76
N MET A 210 -6.21 2.02 8.31
CA MET A 210 -6.96 1.05 7.51
C MET A 210 -8.15 1.70 6.79
N ILE A 211 -8.94 2.51 7.50
CA ILE A 211 -10.07 3.23 6.90
C ILE A 211 -9.58 4.16 5.78
N GLY A 212 -8.50 4.90 6.01
CA GLY A 212 -7.92 5.79 5.01
C GLY A 212 -7.46 5.03 3.77
N ARG A 213 -6.78 3.89 3.92
CA ARG A 213 -6.37 3.04 2.80
C ARG A 213 -7.55 2.48 2.02
N PHE A 214 -8.59 2.03 2.72
CA PHE A 214 -9.81 1.54 2.09
C PHE A 214 -10.50 2.63 1.25
N LEU A 215 -10.64 3.84 1.80
CA LEU A 215 -11.21 4.97 1.07
C LEU A 215 -10.36 5.37 -0.14
N THR A 216 -9.03 5.38 -0.01
CA THR A 216 -8.12 5.62 -1.14
C THR A 216 -8.29 4.56 -2.23
N ALA A 217 -8.46 3.28 -1.85
CA ALA A 217 -8.70 2.19 -2.79
C ALA A 217 -10.04 2.34 -3.54
N LEU A 218 -11.09 2.78 -2.86
CA LEU A 218 -12.37 3.08 -3.52
C LEU A 218 -12.27 4.25 -4.50
N ILE A 219 -11.54 5.31 -4.13
CA ILE A 219 -11.28 6.44 -5.04
C ILE A 219 -10.49 5.97 -6.25
N ALA A 220 -9.45 5.15 -6.07
CA ALA A 220 -8.65 4.61 -7.17
C ALA A 220 -9.50 3.73 -8.10
N ALA A 221 -10.35 2.86 -7.55
CA ALA A 221 -11.26 2.03 -8.35
C ALA A 221 -12.24 2.88 -9.18
N ALA A 222 -12.83 3.91 -8.57
CA ALA A 222 -13.73 4.82 -9.26
C ALA A 222 -13.02 5.61 -10.38
N LEU A 223 -11.84 6.13 -10.11
CA LEU A 223 -11.03 6.83 -11.12
C LEU A 223 -10.62 5.90 -12.27
N ALA A 224 -10.24 4.65 -11.94
CA ALA A 224 -9.88 3.67 -12.96
C ALA A 224 -11.08 3.28 -13.82
N LEU A 225 -12.25 3.06 -13.21
CA LEU A 225 -13.48 2.71 -13.92
C LEU A 225 -13.88 3.81 -14.91
N LEU A 226 -13.90 5.05 -14.45
CA LEU A 226 -14.29 6.20 -15.27
C LEU A 226 -13.24 6.54 -16.34
N GLY A 227 -11.95 6.55 -15.96
CA GLY A 227 -10.87 6.89 -16.87
C GLY A 227 -10.61 5.82 -17.93
N ALA A 228 -10.70 4.53 -17.57
CA ALA A 228 -10.52 3.45 -18.51
C ALA A 228 -11.64 3.39 -19.57
N ALA A 229 -12.87 3.70 -19.21
CA ALA A 229 -13.98 3.79 -20.16
C ALA A 229 -13.79 4.88 -21.24
N ALA A 230 -12.92 5.85 -21.00
CA ALA A 230 -12.60 6.91 -21.94
C ALA A 230 -11.33 6.63 -22.79
N ILE A 231 -10.46 5.68 -22.35
CA ILE A 231 -9.13 5.47 -22.93
C ILE A 231 -9.02 4.10 -23.62
N PHE A 232 -9.65 3.07 -23.04
CA PHE A 232 -9.64 1.67 -23.50
C PHE A 232 -11.04 1.21 -23.90
#